data_27aa0770c234f3636e0d573d478298c2
#
_entry.id   27aa0770c234f3636e0d573d478298c2
#
_cell.length_a   1.000
_cell.length_b   1.000
_cell.length_c   1.000
_cell.angle_alpha   90.00
_cell.angle_beta   90.00
_cell.angle_gamma   90.00
#
_symmetry.space_group_name_H-M   'P 1'
#
loop_
_entity.id
_entity.type
_entity.pdbx_description
1 polymer ?
#
loop_
_entity_poly.entity_id
_entity_poly.type
_entity_poly.pdbx_seq_one_letter_code
_entity_poly.pdbx_strand_id
1 'polypeptide(L)'
;MRYMNSRFLMAAVLFLSALTTASGQILSLDSCRALAIRNNKTLQMSSLKQEAAHWQRKSALTNYYPRISAIGTYQRTSKEVSLLNDDQKTTLSHMGTTLTGAIGQGIQQGVAGFQQRLSALSTSPEFQALMQKPEIMTILGQNPLLVQLISSPTMVQQLTAPLLEQASTAFNGMLTNMAAMVDAAGQNIVDAFRTDTRNMSGAAVMLTQPLYMGGKIRAYDRITRLAEEAAGAKHTIEEQDLLVSVDEAYWRIVALQSKKKLAESFLETVKKLDSDVEKIIEEGMATKADGLSVKVKLNEAEVAMIQVNNGLALSRMALAQICGLPLDSEFTLEDETYDHTGKHLADLVWTNAFAEGAVETALAHRLEINALDIAAKVKREQVKVARSEYMPNLALTAGYLLSNPNVYNGFEKKFGGMWSAGVMLKVPILTWGDRLYKVRQAKSEAAMAETQTDEVREKITLQVSQNQQKLQEARQRLVAAKRSQDQADENLRVANLGMREGVIPVSNVLQAQTAWLSAHSTLVEAEIDTRLADLYMMRALGTLKYE
;
A
#
# COMPACT_ATOMS: atom_id res chain seq x y z
N MET A 1 52.40 17.05 4.06
CA MET A 1 52.02 17.36 2.65
C MET A 1 51.98 16.11 1.75
N ARG A 2 51.50 14.93 2.21
CA ARG A 2 51.43 13.69 1.39
C ARG A 2 50.07 12.95 1.44
N TYR A 3 49.07 13.51 2.12
CA TYR A 3 47.74 12.90 2.24
C TYR A 3 46.59 13.62 1.50
N MET A 4 46.92 14.72 0.78
CA MET A 4 45.91 15.54 0.07
C MET A 4 45.71 15.13 -1.39
N ASN A 5 46.65 14.38 -2.00
CA ASN A 5 46.56 14.00 -3.42
C ASN A 5 45.73 12.72 -3.69
N SER A 6 45.48 11.88 -2.70
CA SER A 6 44.72 10.62 -2.91
C SER A 6 43.19 10.84 -3.00
N ARG A 7 42.66 11.83 -2.28
CA ARG A 7 41.23 12.17 -2.32
C ARG A 7 40.83 12.94 -3.59
N PHE A 8 41.72 13.72 -4.15
CA PHE A 8 41.52 14.41 -5.45
C PHE A 8 41.59 13.43 -6.63
N LEU A 9 42.47 12.43 -6.59
CA LEU A 9 42.53 11.37 -7.61
C LEU A 9 41.31 10.45 -7.57
N MET A 10 40.79 10.10 -6.39
CA MET A 10 39.54 9.32 -6.26
C MET A 10 38.30 10.10 -6.71
N ALA A 11 38.24 11.41 -6.45
CA ALA A 11 37.19 12.28 -6.95
C ALA A 11 37.24 12.45 -8.48
N ALA A 12 38.44 12.57 -9.06
CA ALA A 12 38.61 12.67 -10.50
C ALA A 12 38.30 11.36 -11.25
N VAL A 13 38.57 10.19 -10.65
CA VAL A 13 38.21 8.88 -11.21
C VAL A 13 36.70 8.63 -11.10
N LEU A 14 36.04 9.11 -10.03
CA LEU A 14 34.58 9.09 -9.90
C LEU A 14 33.87 10.07 -10.85
N PHE A 15 34.51 11.18 -11.23
CA PHE A 15 33.97 12.15 -12.20
C PHE A 15 34.21 11.70 -13.66
N LEU A 16 35.25 10.88 -13.93
CA LEU A 16 35.53 10.37 -15.28
C LEU A 16 34.66 9.15 -15.65
N SER A 17 34.05 8.46 -14.66
CA SER A 17 33.09 7.39 -14.91
C SER A 17 31.65 7.89 -15.18
N ALA A 18 31.42 9.21 -15.04
CA ALA A 18 30.12 9.84 -15.33
C ALA A 18 30.01 10.39 -16.76
N LEU A 19 31.07 10.27 -17.58
CA LEU A 19 31.07 10.58 -19.00
C LEU A 19 30.95 9.29 -19.84
N THR A 20 30.07 8.36 -19.44
CA THR A 20 29.56 7.37 -20.37
C THR A 20 28.56 8.06 -21.29
N THR A 21 28.99 8.22 -22.54
CA THR A 21 28.20 8.56 -23.71
C THR A 21 26.73 8.21 -23.55
N ALA A 22 25.86 9.16 -23.84
CA ALA A 22 24.41 8.95 -24.05
C ALA A 22 24.18 8.06 -25.30
N SER A 23 24.65 6.82 -25.26
CA SER A 23 24.11 5.74 -26.08
C SER A 23 22.81 5.33 -25.37
N GLY A 24 21.67 5.52 -26.03
CA GLY A 24 20.36 5.16 -25.49
C GLY A 24 20.45 3.75 -24.90
N GLN A 25 20.18 3.62 -23.61
CA GLN A 25 20.29 2.35 -22.90
C GLN A 25 19.26 1.40 -23.46
N ILE A 26 19.69 0.26 -24.00
CA ILE A 26 18.76 -0.80 -24.45
C ILE A 26 18.29 -1.54 -23.20
N LEU A 27 16.99 -1.54 -22.97
CA LEU A 27 16.35 -2.20 -21.84
C LEU A 27 15.57 -3.41 -22.32
N SER A 28 15.91 -4.59 -21.77
CA SER A 28 15.08 -5.77 -21.88
C SER A 28 13.91 -5.72 -20.88
N LEU A 29 12.89 -6.54 -21.08
CA LEU A 29 11.76 -6.65 -20.16
C LEU A 29 12.23 -6.98 -18.73
N ASP A 30 13.17 -7.91 -18.59
CA ASP A 30 13.70 -8.30 -17.27
C ASP A 30 14.51 -7.18 -16.62
N SER A 31 15.25 -6.40 -17.43
CA SER A 31 15.92 -5.20 -16.93
C SER A 31 14.93 -4.14 -16.40
N CYS A 32 13.81 -3.95 -17.10
CA CYS A 32 12.74 -3.05 -16.66
C CYS A 32 12.08 -3.54 -15.35
N ARG A 33 11.82 -4.84 -15.23
CA ARG A 33 11.29 -5.47 -14.02
C ARG A 33 12.26 -5.28 -12.83
N ALA A 34 13.55 -5.56 -13.03
CA ALA A 34 14.59 -5.37 -12.02
C ALA A 34 14.69 -3.92 -11.55
N LEU A 35 14.68 -2.96 -12.48
CA LEU A 35 14.69 -1.53 -12.15
C LEU A 35 13.44 -1.11 -11.37
N ALA A 36 12.27 -1.59 -11.77
CA ALA A 36 11.02 -1.30 -11.09
C ALA A 36 11.02 -1.84 -9.66
N ILE A 37 11.38 -3.09 -9.44
CA ILE A 37 11.48 -3.69 -8.09
C ILE A 37 12.43 -2.89 -7.22
N ARG A 38 13.56 -2.44 -7.75
CA ARG A 38 14.58 -1.72 -6.99
C ARG A 38 14.18 -0.28 -6.67
N ASN A 39 13.53 0.42 -7.59
CA ASN A 39 13.38 1.88 -7.55
C ASN A 39 11.94 2.35 -7.33
N ASN A 40 10.92 1.47 -7.54
CA ASN A 40 9.52 1.87 -7.49
C ASN A 40 9.12 2.34 -6.09
N LYS A 41 8.55 3.54 -6.00
CA LYS A 41 8.16 4.17 -4.72
C LYS A 41 7.01 3.45 -4.02
N THR A 42 6.10 2.85 -4.78
CA THR A 42 4.99 2.08 -4.20
C THR A 42 5.50 0.83 -3.49
N LEU A 43 6.44 0.12 -4.11
CA LEU A 43 7.05 -1.05 -3.50
C LEU A 43 7.93 -0.68 -2.29
N GLN A 44 8.67 0.44 -2.34
CA GLN A 44 9.39 0.98 -1.19
C GLN A 44 8.44 1.31 -0.02
N MET A 45 7.28 1.93 -0.30
CA MET A 45 6.27 2.18 0.74
C MET A 45 5.72 0.88 1.33
N SER A 46 5.55 -0.15 0.52
CA SER A 46 5.09 -1.46 0.98
C SER A 46 6.12 -2.13 1.91
N SER A 47 7.39 -2.08 1.57
CA SER A 47 8.49 -2.54 2.42
C SER A 47 8.52 -1.80 3.77
N LEU A 48 8.36 -0.48 3.77
CA LEU A 48 8.27 0.31 5.00
C LEU A 48 7.04 -0.04 5.85
N LYS A 49 5.90 -0.39 5.23
CA LYS A 49 4.73 -0.89 5.97
C LYS A 49 5.00 -2.24 6.63
N GLN A 50 5.74 -3.13 5.96
CA GLN A 50 6.17 -4.40 6.53
C GLN A 50 7.10 -4.17 7.74
N GLU A 51 8.07 -3.26 7.61
CA GLU A 51 8.94 -2.87 8.70
C GLU A 51 8.16 -2.26 9.88
N ALA A 52 7.19 -1.39 9.60
CA ALA A 52 6.32 -0.81 10.62
C ALA A 52 5.52 -1.90 11.37
N ALA A 53 4.99 -2.90 10.67
CA ALA A 53 4.30 -4.03 11.28
C ALA A 53 5.25 -4.87 12.17
N HIS A 54 6.49 -5.06 11.74
CA HIS A 54 7.53 -5.71 12.55
C HIS A 54 7.79 -4.96 13.86
N TRP A 55 7.98 -3.64 13.81
CA TRP A 55 8.18 -2.84 15.01
C TRP A 55 6.93 -2.80 15.90
N GLN A 56 5.74 -2.82 15.31
CA GLN A 56 4.48 -2.91 16.05
C GLN A 56 4.40 -4.23 16.84
N ARG A 57 4.80 -5.36 16.24
CA ARG A 57 4.91 -6.64 16.94
C ARG A 57 5.92 -6.57 18.08
N LYS A 58 7.11 -5.98 17.85
CA LYS A 58 8.12 -5.77 18.92
C LYS A 58 7.54 -4.93 20.06
N SER A 59 6.81 -3.87 19.73
CA SER A 59 6.11 -3.04 20.73
C SER A 59 5.07 -3.85 21.52
N ALA A 60 4.31 -4.74 20.84
CA ALA A 60 3.32 -5.58 21.49
C ALA A 60 3.94 -6.55 22.53
N LEU A 61 5.13 -7.08 22.23
CA LEU A 61 5.87 -7.93 23.15
C LEU A 61 6.27 -7.21 24.44
N THR A 62 6.41 -5.88 24.41
CA THR A 62 6.73 -5.11 25.64
C THR A 62 5.60 -5.15 26.67
N ASN A 63 4.38 -5.54 26.29
CA ASN A 63 3.28 -5.71 27.23
C ASN A 63 3.46 -6.88 28.21
N TYR A 64 4.41 -7.79 27.94
CA TYR A 64 4.79 -8.85 28.88
C TYR A 64 5.76 -8.37 29.96
N TYR A 65 6.41 -7.22 29.79
CA TYR A 65 7.43 -6.72 30.68
C TYR A 65 6.88 -5.70 31.68
N PRO A 66 7.57 -5.51 32.83
CA PRO A 66 7.20 -4.47 33.78
C PRO A 66 7.36 -3.08 33.17
N ARG A 67 6.42 -2.23 33.47
CA ARG A 67 6.47 -0.81 33.13
C ARG A 67 6.91 -0.02 34.35
N ILE A 68 7.92 0.81 34.18
CA ILE A 68 8.43 1.72 35.20
C ILE A 68 8.13 3.14 34.72
N SER A 69 7.49 3.93 35.59
CA SER A 69 7.23 5.34 35.35
C SER A 69 7.68 6.16 36.54
N ALA A 70 8.18 7.36 36.29
CA ALA A 70 8.54 8.33 37.30
C ALA A 70 7.70 9.60 37.12
N ILE A 71 7.21 10.15 38.20
CA ILE A 71 6.37 11.33 38.23
C ILE A 71 6.92 12.27 39.30
N GLY A 72 7.09 13.54 38.93
CA GLY A 72 7.47 14.59 39.87
C GLY A 72 6.39 15.68 39.87
N THR A 73 6.04 16.18 41.07
CA THR A 73 5.09 17.25 41.21
C THR A 73 5.63 18.29 42.19
N TYR A 74 5.37 19.54 41.88
CA TYR A 74 5.56 20.67 42.78
C TYR A 74 4.28 21.48 42.84
N GLN A 75 3.80 21.69 44.04
CA GLN A 75 2.59 22.48 44.27
C GLN A 75 2.86 23.59 45.29
N ARG A 76 2.46 24.82 44.95
CA ARG A 76 2.47 25.96 45.86
C ARG A 76 1.06 26.38 46.13
N THR A 77 0.68 26.42 47.41
CA THR A 77 -0.62 26.91 47.87
C THR A 77 -0.52 28.36 48.36
N SER A 78 -1.54 29.15 48.15
CA SER A 78 -1.57 30.58 48.55
C SER A 78 -1.77 30.79 50.05
N LYS A 79 -2.22 29.78 50.80
CA LYS A 79 -2.48 29.86 52.24
C LYS A 79 -1.76 28.75 52.98
N GLU A 80 -1.27 29.05 54.16
CA GLU A 80 -0.82 28.04 55.11
C GLU A 80 -1.99 27.15 55.52
N VAL A 81 -1.78 25.85 55.57
CA VAL A 81 -2.78 24.92 56.08
C VAL A 81 -2.69 24.94 57.60
N SER A 82 -3.43 25.87 58.26
CA SER A 82 -3.59 25.86 59.69
C SER A 82 -4.75 24.95 60.08
N LEU A 83 -4.56 24.18 61.09
CA LEU A 83 -5.23 22.94 61.45
C LEU A 83 -6.70 23.02 61.89
N LEU A 84 -7.37 24.09 61.76
CA LEU A 84 -8.63 24.25 62.50
C LEU A 84 -9.88 24.62 61.67
N ASN A 85 -9.77 24.69 60.33
CA ASN A 85 -10.92 24.95 59.47
C ASN A 85 -11.30 23.74 58.60
N ASP A 86 -12.58 23.43 58.48
CA ASP A 86 -13.10 22.29 57.73
C ASP A 86 -12.74 22.34 56.22
N ASP A 87 -12.60 23.54 55.65
CA ASP A 87 -12.14 23.75 54.29
C ASP A 87 -10.69 23.24 54.07
N GLN A 88 -9.85 23.31 55.09
CA GLN A 88 -8.45 22.89 55.04
C GLN A 88 -8.31 21.37 55.16
N LYS A 89 -9.17 20.74 55.96
CA LYS A 89 -9.24 19.27 56.03
C LYS A 89 -9.66 18.67 54.68
N THR A 90 -10.62 19.34 54.03
CA THR A 90 -11.11 18.92 52.72
C THR A 90 -10.04 19.05 51.66
N THR A 91 -9.24 20.13 51.67
CA THR A 91 -8.15 20.33 50.70
C THR A 91 -7.04 19.29 50.86
N LEU A 92 -6.66 18.93 52.06
CA LEU A 92 -5.66 17.91 52.36
C LEU A 92 -6.18 16.49 52.05
N SER A 93 -7.45 16.20 52.37
CA SER A 93 -8.04 14.88 52.08
C SER A 93 -8.22 14.62 50.59
N HIS A 94 -8.22 15.66 49.73
CA HIS A 94 -8.36 15.53 48.27
C HIS A 94 -7.05 15.77 47.51
N MET A 95 -5.92 15.87 48.19
CA MET A 95 -4.62 16.14 47.55
C MET A 95 -4.16 15.03 46.60
N GLY A 96 -4.43 13.80 46.99
CA GLY A 96 -4.18 12.63 46.11
C GLY A 96 -5.04 12.67 44.87
N THR A 97 -6.29 13.03 44.97
CA THR A 97 -7.22 13.18 43.85
C THR A 97 -6.75 14.28 42.88
N THR A 98 -6.25 15.41 43.40
CA THR A 98 -5.70 16.50 42.59
C THR A 98 -4.42 16.09 41.85
N LEU A 99 -3.57 15.37 42.54
CA LEU A 99 -2.33 14.84 41.98
C LEU A 99 -2.59 13.87 40.82
N THR A 100 -3.53 12.93 41.02
CA THR A 100 -3.90 11.94 40.01
C THR A 100 -4.65 12.55 38.83
N GLY A 101 -5.42 13.62 39.06
CA GLY A 101 -6.09 14.37 38.01
C GLY A 101 -5.09 15.06 37.06
N ALA A 102 -4.05 15.70 37.62
CA ALA A 102 -3.00 16.35 36.83
C ALA A 102 -2.17 15.33 36.00
N ILE A 103 -1.93 14.19 36.59
CA ILE A 103 -1.19 13.07 35.97
C ILE A 103 -2.04 12.41 34.86
N GLY A 104 -3.33 12.19 35.12
CA GLY A 104 -4.27 11.62 34.15
C GLY A 104 -4.41 12.49 32.90
N GLN A 105 -4.39 13.81 33.05
CA GLN A 105 -4.41 14.74 31.91
C GLN A 105 -3.12 14.67 31.08
N GLY A 106 -1.95 14.55 31.70
CA GLY A 106 -0.67 14.42 30.97
C GLY A 106 -0.60 13.14 30.15
N ILE A 107 -1.19 12.06 30.65
CA ILE A 107 -1.23 10.76 29.95
C ILE A 107 -2.28 10.76 28.87
N GLN A 108 -3.46 11.35 29.09
CA GLN A 108 -4.44 11.53 28.03
C GLN A 108 -3.86 12.34 26.86
N GLN A 109 -3.05 13.35 27.13
CA GLN A 109 -2.35 14.10 26.08
C GLN A 109 -1.30 13.25 25.35
N GLY A 110 -0.55 12.39 26.05
CA GLY A 110 0.40 11.45 25.46
C GLY A 110 -0.30 10.39 24.58
N VAL A 111 -1.41 9.85 25.06
CA VAL A 111 -2.27 8.90 24.35
C VAL A 111 -2.93 9.56 23.14
N ALA A 112 -3.45 10.77 23.30
CA ALA A 112 -4.03 11.55 22.20
C ALA A 112 -2.97 11.89 21.13
N GLY A 113 -1.76 12.25 21.54
CA GLY A 113 -0.64 12.49 20.63
C GLY A 113 -0.21 11.25 19.83
N PHE A 114 -0.27 10.08 20.47
CA PHE A 114 -0.03 8.81 19.78
C PHE A 114 -1.15 8.47 18.80
N GLN A 115 -2.41 8.61 19.20
CA GLN A 115 -3.57 8.44 18.32
C GLN A 115 -3.57 9.44 17.15
N GLN A 116 -3.16 10.68 17.41
CA GLN A 116 -3.05 11.72 16.37
C GLN A 116 -1.95 11.41 15.36
N ARG A 117 -0.82 10.86 15.80
CA ARG A 117 0.23 10.38 14.89
C ARG A 117 -0.21 9.17 14.08
N LEU A 118 -0.97 8.27 14.67
CA LEU A 118 -1.54 7.11 14.00
C LEU A 118 -2.60 7.51 12.95
N SER A 119 -3.48 8.47 13.29
CA SER A 119 -4.47 8.98 12.36
C SER A 119 -3.85 9.83 11.24
N ALA A 120 -2.77 10.57 11.53
CA ALA A 120 -2.02 11.32 10.52
C ALA A 120 -1.34 10.40 9.50
N LEU A 121 -0.88 9.21 9.92
CA LEU A 121 -0.34 8.21 9.00
C LEU A 121 -1.41 7.66 8.05
N SER A 122 -2.64 7.52 8.54
CA SER A 122 -3.77 6.97 7.79
C SER A 122 -4.46 7.99 6.87
N THR A 123 -4.24 9.28 7.13
CA THR A 123 -4.79 10.39 6.33
C THR A 123 -3.76 11.04 5.43
N SER A 124 -2.55 10.46 5.31
CA SER A 124 -1.50 11.03 4.48
C SER A 124 -1.93 11.07 3.01
N PRO A 125 -1.62 12.15 2.28
CA PRO A 125 -1.98 12.31 0.87
C PRO A 125 -1.46 11.18 -0.02
N GLU A 126 -0.30 10.62 0.34
CA GLU A 126 0.33 9.51 -0.38
C GLU A 126 -0.49 8.21 -0.26
N PHE A 127 -1.04 7.94 0.91
CA PHE A 127 -1.91 6.79 1.13
C PHE A 127 -3.26 6.95 0.41
N GLN A 128 -3.85 8.15 0.45
CA GLN A 128 -5.09 8.44 -0.27
C GLN A 128 -4.90 8.42 -1.80
N ALA A 129 -3.75 8.87 -2.29
CA ALA A 129 -3.41 8.80 -3.71
C ALA A 129 -3.20 7.35 -4.20
N LEU A 130 -2.67 6.47 -3.34
CA LEU A 130 -2.56 5.04 -3.64
C LEU A 130 -3.94 4.37 -3.76
N MET A 131 -4.88 4.78 -2.89
CA MET A 131 -6.25 4.25 -2.86
C MET A 131 -7.13 4.74 -4.03
N GLN A 132 -6.72 5.81 -4.72
CA GLN A 132 -7.45 6.37 -5.87
C GLN A 132 -6.99 5.81 -7.22
N LYS A 133 -6.00 4.91 -7.27
CA LYS A 133 -5.59 4.27 -8.54
C LYS A 133 -6.69 3.35 -9.07
N PRO A 134 -7.03 3.45 -10.37
CA PRO A 134 -8.15 2.69 -10.96
C PRO A 134 -8.00 1.16 -10.81
N GLU A 135 -6.78 0.65 -10.84
CA GLU A 135 -6.50 -0.78 -10.71
C GLU A 135 -6.76 -1.28 -9.27
N ILE A 136 -6.42 -0.47 -8.29
CA ILE A 136 -6.67 -0.76 -6.88
C ILE A 136 -8.14 -0.54 -6.55
N MET A 137 -8.76 0.51 -7.12
CA MET A 137 -10.19 0.78 -6.95
C MET A 137 -11.06 -0.33 -7.54
N THR A 138 -10.62 -0.98 -8.61
CA THR A 138 -11.37 -2.11 -9.20
C THR A 138 -11.32 -3.35 -8.30
N ILE A 139 -10.17 -3.63 -7.69
CA ILE A 139 -9.98 -4.75 -6.74
C ILE A 139 -10.64 -4.43 -5.40
N LEU A 140 -10.54 -3.20 -4.94
CA LEU A 140 -11.07 -2.73 -3.66
C LEU A 140 -12.55 -2.38 -3.73
N GLY A 141 -13.03 -1.82 -4.84
CA GLY A 141 -14.45 -1.49 -5.04
C GLY A 141 -15.35 -2.73 -5.09
N GLN A 142 -14.79 -3.87 -5.47
CA GLN A 142 -15.46 -5.16 -5.41
C GLN A 142 -15.40 -5.81 -4.01
N ASN A 143 -14.61 -5.27 -3.08
CA ASN A 143 -14.38 -5.83 -1.75
C ASN A 143 -14.24 -4.76 -0.66
N PRO A 144 -15.36 -4.15 -0.20
CA PRO A 144 -15.33 -3.06 0.80
C PRO A 144 -14.66 -3.46 2.13
N LEU A 145 -14.59 -4.76 2.46
CA LEU A 145 -13.89 -5.25 3.65
C LEU A 145 -12.38 -5.37 3.45
N LEU A 146 -11.90 -5.61 2.23
CA LEU A 146 -10.48 -5.48 1.90
C LEU A 146 -10.02 -4.01 1.98
N VAL A 147 -10.89 -3.08 1.59
CA VAL A 147 -10.68 -1.63 1.80
C VAL A 147 -10.54 -1.33 3.29
N GLN A 148 -11.43 -1.85 4.12
CA GLN A 148 -11.35 -1.71 5.58
C GLN A 148 -10.11 -2.39 6.16
N LEU A 149 -9.69 -3.55 5.64
CA LEU A 149 -8.55 -4.31 6.12
C LEU A 149 -7.20 -3.68 5.73
N ILE A 150 -7.14 -3.11 4.54
CA ILE A 150 -5.90 -2.63 3.92
C ILE A 150 -5.74 -1.11 4.07
N SER A 151 -6.85 -0.36 4.10
CA SER A 151 -6.88 1.10 4.14
C SER A 151 -7.43 1.68 5.42
N SER A 152 -7.89 0.83 6.34
CA SER A 152 -8.49 1.35 7.57
C SER A 152 -7.45 1.72 8.60
N PRO A 153 -7.27 3.02 8.83
CA PRO A 153 -6.74 3.54 10.10
C PRO A 153 -7.49 2.96 11.30
N THR A 154 -8.75 2.56 11.09
CA THR A 154 -9.61 1.95 12.09
C THR A 154 -9.16 0.57 12.56
N MET A 155 -8.46 -0.22 11.73
CA MET A 155 -7.99 -1.53 12.18
C MET A 155 -6.82 -1.42 13.14
N VAL A 156 -5.89 -0.50 12.88
CA VAL A 156 -4.81 -0.19 13.82
C VAL A 156 -5.39 0.49 15.06
N GLN A 157 -6.39 1.38 14.90
CA GLN A 157 -7.10 1.98 16.03
C GLN A 157 -7.93 0.95 16.80
N GLN A 158 -8.62 0.02 16.14
CA GLN A 158 -9.37 -1.04 16.82
C GLN A 158 -8.47 -2.06 17.51
N LEU A 159 -7.26 -2.27 17.02
CA LEU A 159 -6.26 -3.14 17.63
C LEU A 159 -5.50 -2.46 18.78
N THR A 160 -5.25 -1.15 18.68
CA THR A 160 -4.51 -0.39 19.68
C THR A 160 -5.40 0.25 20.72
N ALA A 161 -6.65 0.63 20.38
CA ALA A 161 -7.58 1.28 21.30
C ALA A 161 -7.83 0.46 22.58
N PRO A 162 -8.14 -0.85 22.55
CA PRO A 162 -8.39 -1.62 23.75
C PRO A 162 -7.16 -1.79 24.65
N LEU A 163 -5.97 -1.77 24.07
CA LEU A 163 -4.72 -1.85 24.85
C LEU A 163 -4.32 -0.53 25.48
N LEU A 164 -4.54 0.57 24.76
CA LEU A 164 -4.36 1.91 25.29
C LEU A 164 -5.34 2.17 26.44
N GLU A 165 -6.59 1.73 26.27
CA GLU A 165 -7.63 1.83 27.29
C GLU A 165 -7.29 1.01 28.54
N GLN A 166 -6.71 -0.17 28.35
CA GLN A 166 -6.30 -1.01 29.47
C GLN A 166 -5.01 -0.53 30.14
N ALA A 167 -4.05 -0.03 29.38
CA ALA A 167 -2.86 0.61 29.94
C ALA A 167 -3.28 1.84 30.76
N SER A 168 -4.22 2.64 30.25
CA SER A 168 -4.79 3.78 30.98
C SER A 168 -5.60 3.34 32.20
N THR A 169 -6.32 2.22 32.11
CA THR A 169 -7.14 1.70 33.22
C THR A 169 -6.28 1.08 34.32
N ALA A 170 -5.27 0.30 33.97
CA ALA A 170 -4.29 -0.21 34.94
C ALA A 170 -3.53 0.94 35.62
N PHE A 171 -3.16 1.94 34.83
CA PHE A 171 -2.52 3.14 35.33
C PHE A 171 -3.49 4.02 36.18
N ASN A 172 -4.72 4.18 35.76
CA ASN A 172 -5.74 4.89 36.55
C ASN A 172 -6.05 4.15 37.87
N GLY A 173 -6.09 2.81 37.84
CA GLY A 173 -6.20 2.02 39.09
C GLY A 173 -5.00 2.22 40.02
N MET A 174 -3.81 2.33 39.45
CA MET A 174 -2.60 2.63 40.20
C MET A 174 -2.57 4.07 40.70
N LEU A 175 -3.01 5.03 39.87
CA LEU A 175 -3.20 6.41 40.30
C LEU A 175 -4.24 6.52 41.42
N THR A 176 -5.29 5.72 41.37
CA THR A 176 -6.32 5.65 42.42
C THR A 176 -5.74 5.11 43.73
N ASN A 177 -4.91 4.08 43.70
CA ASN A 177 -4.21 3.57 44.88
C ASN A 177 -3.20 4.58 45.43
N MET A 178 -2.49 5.28 44.55
CA MET A 178 -1.59 6.35 44.92
C MET A 178 -2.35 7.55 45.49
N ALA A 179 -3.49 7.92 44.89
CA ALA A 179 -4.38 8.94 45.44
C ALA A 179 -4.86 8.56 46.84
N ALA A 180 -5.29 7.31 47.03
CA ALA A 180 -5.74 6.84 48.34
C ALA A 180 -4.62 6.85 49.41
N MET A 181 -3.38 6.51 49.00
CA MET A 181 -2.22 6.61 49.92
C MET A 181 -1.86 8.05 50.26
N VAL A 182 -1.92 8.96 49.28
CA VAL A 182 -1.63 10.38 49.49
C VAL A 182 -2.79 11.04 50.28
N ASP A 183 -4.04 10.65 50.02
CA ASP A 183 -5.21 11.10 50.80
C ASP A 183 -5.17 10.55 52.23
N ALA A 184 -4.80 9.30 52.45
CA ALA A 184 -4.58 8.74 53.78
C ALA A 184 -3.41 9.42 54.52
N ALA A 185 -2.34 9.75 53.79
CA ALA A 185 -1.24 10.54 54.34
C ALA A 185 -1.68 11.96 54.67
N GLY A 186 -2.52 12.58 53.81
CA GLY A 186 -3.17 13.88 54.06
C GLY A 186 -4.09 13.88 55.29
N GLN A 187 -4.83 12.80 55.50
CA GLN A 187 -5.61 12.55 56.72
C GLN A 187 -4.69 12.51 57.98
N ASN A 188 -3.59 11.80 57.89
CA ASN A 188 -2.59 11.76 58.96
C ASN A 188 -1.93 13.13 59.19
N ILE A 189 -1.84 13.97 58.15
CA ILE A 189 -1.40 15.36 58.25
C ILE A 189 -2.41 16.20 59.03
N VAL A 190 -3.70 16.07 58.69
CA VAL A 190 -4.80 16.77 59.40
C VAL A 190 -4.76 16.42 60.88
N ASP A 191 -4.46 15.17 61.19
CA ASP A 191 -4.43 14.71 62.59
C ASP A 191 -3.14 15.11 63.34
N ALA A 192 -2.06 15.34 62.60
CA ALA A 192 -0.76 15.53 63.26
C ALA A 192 -0.33 16.99 63.44
N PHE A 193 -0.81 18.00 62.65
CA PHE A 193 -0.10 19.26 62.73
C PHE A 193 -0.44 20.63 62.20
N ARG A 194 0.22 21.54 62.82
CA ARG A 194 0.49 22.97 62.60
C ARG A 194 1.74 23.18 61.71
N THR A 195 1.84 22.70 60.50
CA THR A 195 3.09 22.85 59.71
C THR A 195 2.82 23.64 58.43
N ASP A 196 3.74 24.53 58.08
CA ASP A 196 3.69 25.30 56.83
C ASP A 196 3.84 24.37 55.61
N THR A 197 2.73 24.06 54.99
CA THR A 197 2.63 23.20 53.81
C THR A 197 2.45 23.99 52.51
N ARG A 198 2.81 25.30 52.50
CA ARG A 198 2.65 26.12 51.29
C ARG A 198 3.44 25.67 50.09
N ASN A 199 4.57 25.01 50.30
CA ASN A 199 5.40 24.47 49.24
C ASN A 199 5.52 22.96 49.42
N MET A 200 4.94 22.22 48.53
CA MET A 200 5.00 20.75 48.54
C MET A 200 5.63 20.23 47.27
N SER A 201 6.60 19.37 47.42
CA SER A 201 7.21 18.64 46.33
C SER A 201 7.04 17.14 46.55
N GLY A 202 6.68 16.45 45.52
CA GLY A 202 6.58 14.98 45.53
C GLY A 202 7.17 14.37 44.27
N ALA A 203 7.76 13.18 44.43
CA ALA A 203 8.16 12.36 43.34
C ALA A 203 7.74 10.91 43.62
N ALA A 204 7.28 10.21 42.59
CA ALA A 204 6.98 8.80 42.71
C ALA A 204 7.61 8.03 41.56
N VAL A 205 8.22 6.89 41.86
CA VAL A 205 8.61 5.89 40.89
C VAL A 205 7.69 4.68 41.07
N MET A 206 7.10 4.23 39.97
CA MET A 206 6.05 3.22 39.98
C MET A 206 6.40 2.11 39.00
N LEU A 207 6.28 0.88 39.41
CA LEU A 207 6.42 -0.33 38.63
C LEU A 207 5.09 -1.06 38.56
N THR A 208 4.66 -1.42 37.36
CA THR A 208 3.48 -2.26 37.14
C THR A 208 3.86 -3.42 36.25
N GLN A 209 3.66 -4.65 36.73
CA GLN A 209 3.86 -5.89 36.00
C GLN A 209 2.52 -6.61 35.83
N PRO A 210 1.96 -6.72 34.62
CA PRO A 210 0.81 -7.58 34.39
C PRO A 210 1.18 -9.05 34.61
N LEU A 211 0.46 -9.72 35.49
CA LEU A 211 0.65 -11.17 35.73
C LEU A 211 -0.40 -11.98 34.95
N TYR A 212 -1.65 -11.51 34.97
CA TYR A 212 -2.74 -12.14 34.25
C TYR A 212 -3.76 -11.10 33.78
N MET A 213 -4.07 -11.13 32.48
CA MET A 213 -4.98 -10.17 31.85
C MET A 213 -6.06 -10.88 31.03
N GLY A 214 -6.57 -12.01 31.55
CA GLY A 214 -7.62 -12.77 30.86
C GLY A 214 -7.22 -13.32 29.49
N GLY A 215 -5.92 -13.45 29.21
CA GLY A 215 -5.41 -13.88 27.89
C GLY A 215 -5.26 -12.76 26.86
N LYS A 216 -5.60 -11.50 27.22
CA LYS A 216 -5.58 -10.33 26.31
C LYS A 216 -4.19 -10.11 25.69
N ILE A 217 -3.11 -10.12 26.50
CA ILE A 217 -1.76 -9.90 26.01
C ILE A 217 -1.36 -10.97 24.99
N ARG A 218 -1.69 -12.25 25.25
CA ARG A 218 -1.41 -13.35 24.31
C ARG A 218 -2.19 -13.23 23.01
N ALA A 219 -3.47 -12.85 23.07
CA ALA A 219 -4.29 -12.64 21.88
C ALA A 219 -3.75 -11.46 21.06
N TYR A 220 -3.33 -10.40 21.72
CA TYR A 220 -2.75 -9.23 21.05
C TYR A 220 -1.39 -9.53 20.39
N ASP A 221 -0.52 -10.28 21.05
CA ASP A 221 0.74 -10.75 20.44
C ASP A 221 0.46 -11.56 19.16
N ARG A 222 -0.54 -12.46 19.20
CA ARG A 222 -0.95 -13.21 18.01
C ARG A 222 -1.49 -12.31 16.91
N ILE A 223 -2.31 -11.32 17.27
CA ILE A 223 -2.84 -10.32 16.32
C ILE A 223 -1.71 -9.58 15.62
N THR A 224 -0.72 -9.07 16.38
CA THR A 224 0.39 -8.31 15.79
C THR A 224 1.32 -9.19 14.97
N ARG A 225 1.52 -10.45 15.35
CA ARG A 225 2.25 -11.43 14.54
C ARG A 225 1.53 -11.71 13.21
N LEU A 226 0.22 -11.93 13.25
CA LEU A 226 -0.59 -12.12 12.04
C LEU A 226 -0.63 -10.85 11.18
N ALA A 227 -0.63 -9.66 11.78
CA ALA A 227 -0.56 -8.40 11.05
C ALA A 227 0.79 -8.23 10.32
N GLU A 228 1.91 -8.66 10.93
CA GLU A 228 3.23 -8.69 10.28
C GLU A 228 3.23 -9.67 9.10
N GLU A 229 2.66 -10.86 9.26
CA GLU A 229 2.52 -11.86 8.19
C GLU A 229 1.65 -11.34 7.04
N ALA A 230 0.53 -10.67 7.36
CA ALA A 230 -0.33 -10.03 6.37
C ALA A 230 0.38 -8.90 5.61
N ALA A 231 1.22 -8.12 6.29
CA ALA A 231 2.01 -7.07 5.66
C ALA A 231 3.03 -7.65 4.67
N GLY A 232 3.65 -8.80 5.00
CA GLY A 232 4.51 -9.55 4.10
C GLY A 232 3.78 -10.05 2.86
N ALA A 233 2.64 -10.71 3.04
CA ALA A 233 1.81 -11.18 1.93
C ALA A 233 1.38 -10.03 1.01
N LYS A 234 1.01 -8.88 1.60
CA LYS A 234 0.64 -7.69 0.84
C LYS A 234 1.81 -7.12 0.03
N HIS A 235 3.01 -7.12 0.59
CA HIS A 235 4.21 -6.70 -0.13
C HIS A 235 4.43 -7.54 -1.40
N THR A 236 4.31 -8.87 -1.29
CA THR A 236 4.46 -9.76 -2.46
C THR A 236 3.32 -9.58 -3.48
N ILE A 237 2.08 -9.27 -3.04
CA ILE A 237 0.98 -8.91 -3.95
C ILE A 237 1.32 -7.64 -4.72
N GLU A 238 1.78 -6.59 -4.03
CA GLU A 238 2.16 -5.31 -4.64
C GLU A 238 3.36 -5.48 -5.61
N GLU A 239 4.28 -6.40 -5.32
CA GLU A 239 5.36 -6.78 -6.24
C GLU A 239 4.82 -7.43 -7.52
N GLN A 240 3.91 -8.40 -7.41
CA GLN A 240 3.27 -9.02 -8.57
C GLN A 240 2.48 -8.01 -9.41
N ASP A 241 1.74 -7.10 -8.79
CA ASP A 241 1.00 -6.07 -9.49
C ASP A 241 1.93 -5.06 -10.19
N LEU A 242 3.09 -4.78 -9.58
CA LEU A 242 4.14 -3.98 -10.22
C LEU A 242 4.70 -4.66 -11.47
N LEU A 243 4.99 -5.98 -11.41
CA LEU A 243 5.45 -6.73 -12.57
C LEU A 243 4.45 -6.66 -13.73
N VAL A 244 3.16 -6.85 -13.44
CA VAL A 244 2.10 -6.70 -14.45
C VAL A 244 2.13 -5.29 -15.06
N SER A 245 2.23 -4.25 -14.23
CA SER A 245 2.26 -2.87 -14.70
C SER A 245 3.48 -2.55 -15.57
N VAL A 246 4.64 -3.14 -15.25
CA VAL A 246 5.86 -3.02 -16.07
C VAL A 246 5.66 -3.67 -17.43
N ASP A 247 5.15 -4.90 -17.45
CA ASP A 247 4.94 -5.66 -18.66
C ASP A 247 3.93 -4.97 -19.60
N GLU A 248 2.82 -4.47 -19.03
CA GLU A 248 1.82 -3.68 -19.78
C GLU A 248 2.44 -2.43 -20.40
N ALA A 249 3.21 -1.66 -19.62
CA ALA A 249 3.85 -0.45 -20.11
C ALA A 249 4.92 -0.76 -21.17
N TYR A 250 5.71 -1.82 -20.97
CA TYR A 250 6.72 -2.28 -21.91
C TYR A 250 6.10 -2.67 -23.27
N TRP A 251 5.15 -3.59 -23.27
CA TRP A 251 4.49 -4.06 -24.49
C TRP A 251 3.66 -2.97 -25.18
N ARG A 252 3.14 -2.01 -24.42
CA ARG A 252 2.49 -0.84 -24.99
C ARG A 252 3.46 0.03 -25.81
N ILE A 253 4.70 0.21 -25.34
CA ILE A 253 5.73 0.95 -26.09
C ILE A 253 6.09 0.17 -27.35
N VAL A 254 6.29 -1.15 -27.26
CA VAL A 254 6.58 -2.02 -28.41
C VAL A 254 5.47 -1.93 -29.47
N ALA A 255 4.20 -1.99 -29.03
CA ALA A 255 3.05 -1.81 -29.92
C ALA A 255 3.04 -0.45 -30.61
N LEU A 256 3.28 0.64 -29.84
CA LEU A 256 3.29 2.00 -30.39
C LEU A 256 4.47 2.22 -31.35
N GLN A 257 5.63 1.65 -31.07
CA GLN A 257 6.78 1.71 -31.96
C GLN A 257 6.51 0.98 -33.29
N SER A 258 5.83 -0.16 -33.24
CA SER A 258 5.40 -0.90 -34.41
C SER A 258 4.36 -0.14 -35.22
N LYS A 259 3.38 0.49 -34.53
CA LYS A 259 2.40 1.38 -35.18
C LYS A 259 3.06 2.62 -35.78
N LYS A 260 4.14 3.14 -35.17
CA LYS A 260 4.90 4.25 -35.74
C LYS A 260 5.55 3.85 -37.07
N LYS A 261 6.26 2.70 -37.12
CA LYS A 261 6.85 2.16 -38.36
C LYS A 261 5.79 1.97 -39.45
N LEU A 262 4.61 1.47 -39.05
CA LEU A 262 3.48 1.29 -39.94
C LEU A 262 2.92 2.61 -40.46
N ALA A 263 2.77 3.62 -39.59
CA ALA A 263 2.32 4.96 -39.98
C ALA A 263 3.34 5.67 -40.87
N GLU A 264 4.64 5.49 -40.66
CA GLU A 264 5.71 6.01 -41.52
C GLU A 264 5.60 5.40 -42.91
N SER A 265 5.49 4.08 -43.02
CA SER A 265 5.33 3.37 -44.30
C SER A 265 4.04 3.78 -45.03
N PHE A 266 2.96 3.94 -44.27
CA PHE A 266 1.67 4.44 -44.83
C PHE A 266 1.79 5.86 -45.36
N LEU A 267 2.42 6.77 -44.60
CA LEU A 267 2.66 8.16 -45.00
C LEU A 267 3.50 8.24 -46.29
N GLU A 268 4.57 7.45 -46.40
CA GLU A 268 5.39 7.36 -47.63
C GLU A 268 4.55 6.86 -48.82
N THR A 269 3.71 5.83 -48.58
CA THR A 269 2.86 5.26 -49.63
C THR A 269 1.83 6.27 -50.13
N VAL A 270 1.21 7.05 -49.22
CA VAL A 270 0.25 8.09 -49.56
C VAL A 270 0.92 9.29 -50.28
N LYS A 271 2.12 9.71 -49.84
CA LYS A 271 2.92 10.72 -50.54
C LYS A 271 3.26 10.32 -51.96
N LYS A 272 3.65 9.05 -52.16
CA LYS A 272 3.89 8.52 -53.50
C LYS A 272 2.62 8.52 -54.35
N LEU A 273 1.50 8.10 -53.76
CA LEU A 273 0.21 8.14 -54.44
C LEU A 273 -0.19 9.56 -54.83
N ASP A 274 0.00 10.58 -53.98
CA ASP A 274 -0.27 11.99 -54.28
C ASP A 274 0.51 12.46 -55.51
N SER A 275 1.84 12.17 -55.53
CA SER A 275 2.68 12.49 -56.69
C SER A 275 2.28 11.74 -57.96
N ASP A 276 1.88 10.47 -57.86
CA ASP A 276 1.47 9.67 -59.03
C ASP A 276 0.13 10.16 -59.57
N VAL A 277 -0.82 10.50 -58.69
CA VAL A 277 -2.15 11.03 -59.06
C VAL A 277 -2.03 12.43 -59.66
N GLU A 278 -1.15 13.32 -59.19
CA GLU A 278 -0.90 14.62 -59.81
C GLU A 278 -0.45 14.47 -61.28
N LYS A 279 0.43 13.52 -61.59
CA LYS A 279 0.84 13.24 -62.96
C LYS A 279 -0.32 12.72 -63.84
N ILE A 280 -1.14 11.81 -63.27
CA ILE A 280 -2.30 11.24 -63.96
C ILE A 280 -3.36 12.32 -64.23
N ILE A 281 -3.51 13.34 -63.36
CA ILE A 281 -4.36 14.50 -63.58
C ILE A 281 -3.82 15.39 -64.69
N GLU A 282 -2.50 15.62 -64.75
CA GLU A 282 -1.88 16.39 -65.84
C GLU A 282 -2.08 15.73 -67.21
N GLU A 283 -2.08 14.38 -67.24
CA GLU A 283 -2.37 13.59 -68.42
C GLU A 283 -3.86 13.48 -68.75
N GLY A 284 -4.75 14.06 -67.91
CA GLY A 284 -6.20 14.09 -68.12
C GLY A 284 -6.92 12.78 -67.83
N MET A 285 -6.27 11.80 -67.20
CA MET A 285 -6.82 10.47 -66.88
C MET A 285 -7.41 10.39 -65.43
N ALA A 286 -7.24 11.42 -64.60
CA ALA A 286 -7.88 11.52 -63.27
C ALA A 286 -8.49 12.91 -63.06
N THR A 287 -9.39 13.04 -62.08
CA THR A 287 -10.09 14.29 -61.79
C THR A 287 -9.38 15.09 -60.68
N LYS A 288 -9.61 16.41 -60.62
CA LYS A 288 -9.18 17.23 -59.49
C LYS A 288 -9.76 16.75 -58.16
N ALA A 289 -10.94 16.13 -58.15
CA ALA A 289 -11.56 15.56 -56.96
C ALA A 289 -10.77 14.37 -56.43
N ASP A 290 -10.22 13.55 -57.31
CA ASP A 290 -9.33 12.43 -56.90
C ASP A 290 -8.06 12.95 -56.21
N GLY A 291 -7.41 13.97 -56.78
CA GLY A 291 -6.24 14.60 -56.16
C GLY A 291 -6.55 15.22 -54.79
N LEU A 292 -7.68 15.90 -54.63
CA LEU A 292 -8.09 16.46 -53.35
C LEU A 292 -8.36 15.34 -52.29
N SER A 293 -8.94 14.21 -52.75
CA SER A 293 -9.17 13.06 -51.88
C SER A 293 -7.85 12.44 -51.35
N VAL A 294 -6.83 12.38 -52.21
CA VAL A 294 -5.49 11.90 -51.78
C VAL A 294 -4.86 12.89 -50.80
N LYS A 295 -4.96 14.22 -51.05
CA LYS A 295 -4.45 15.25 -50.13
C LYS A 295 -5.13 15.22 -48.77
N VAL A 296 -6.41 14.93 -48.68
CA VAL A 296 -7.10 14.69 -47.41
C VAL A 296 -6.51 13.50 -46.69
N LYS A 297 -6.27 12.38 -47.42
CA LYS A 297 -5.62 11.19 -46.82
C LYS A 297 -4.20 11.45 -46.38
N LEU A 298 -3.45 12.27 -47.09
CA LEU A 298 -2.09 12.69 -46.70
C LEU A 298 -2.11 13.44 -45.35
N ASN A 299 -3.01 14.43 -45.24
CA ASN A 299 -3.18 15.17 -44.00
C ASN A 299 -3.61 14.25 -42.84
N GLU A 300 -4.52 13.31 -43.06
CA GLU A 300 -4.90 12.29 -42.05
C GLU A 300 -3.69 11.46 -41.60
N ALA A 301 -2.83 11.03 -42.54
CA ALA A 301 -1.64 10.27 -42.24
C ALA A 301 -0.62 11.09 -41.44
N GLU A 302 -0.45 12.38 -41.75
CA GLU A 302 0.44 13.27 -40.98
C GLU A 302 -0.08 13.49 -39.55
N VAL A 303 -1.39 13.70 -39.38
CA VAL A 303 -2.00 13.79 -38.03
C VAL A 303 -1.85 12.50 -37.25
N ALA A 304 -2.06 11.34 -37.90
CA ALA A 304 -1.84 10.05 -37.25
C ALA A 304 -0.39 9.87 -36.78
N MET A 305 0.58 10.31 -37.58
CA MET A 305 2.01 10.29 -37.24
C MET A 305 2.31 11.15 -36.00
N ILE A 306 1.74 12.36 -35.88
CA ILE A 306 1.87 13.22 -34.72
C ILE A 306 1.30 12.52 -33.48
N GLN A 307 0.11 11.91 -33.60
CA GLN A 307 -0.55 11.21 -32.49
C GLN A 307 0.27 10.02 -31.99
N VAL A 308 0.83 9.21 -32.88
CA VAL A 308 1.66 8.06 -32.52
C VAL A 308 2.96 8.50 -31.85
N ASN A 309 3.62 9.55 -32.36
CA ASN A 309 4.84 10.08 -31.74
C ASN A 309 4.57 10.60 -30.31
N ASN A 310 3.48 11.34 -30.12
CA ASN A 310 3.08 11.82 -28.80
C ASN A 310 2.73 10.65 -27.86
N GLY A 311 1.98 9.67 -28.37
CA GLY A 311 1.62 8.46 -27.62
C GLY A 311 2.85 7.67 -27.17
N LEU A 312 3.86 7.56 -28.03
CA LEU A 312 5.12 6.89 -27.73
C LEU A 312 5.91 7.65 -26.65
N ALA A 313 6.02 8.97 -26.76
CA ALA A 313 6.69 9.79 -25.75
C ALA A 313 6.03 9.66 -24.38
N LEU A 314 4.71 9.77 -24.31
CA LEU A 314 3.97 9.62 -23.05
C LEU A 314 4.10 8.20 -22.46
N SER A 315 4.11 7.16 -23.31
CA SER A 315 4.27 5.78 -22.85
C SER A 315 5.68 5.51 -22.31
N ARG A 316 6.71 6.12 -22.92
CA ARG A 316 8.09 6.07 -22.39
C ARG A 316 8.19 6.76 -21.02
N MET A 317 7.57 7.94 -20.87
CA MET A 317 7.51 8.61 -19.57
C MET A 317 6.80 7.75 -18.51
N ALA A 318 5.72 7.06 -18.89
CA ALA A 318 5.00 6.17 -17.97
C ALA A 318 5.87 4.98 -17.53
N LEU A 319 6.58 4.33 -18.45
CA LEU A 319 7.50 3.24 -18.11
C LEU A 319 8.66 3.75 -17.25
N ALA A 320 9.24 4.91 -17.58
CA ALA A 320 10.28 5.55 -16.77
C ALA A 320 9.82 5.77 -15.32
N GLN A 321 8.59 6.28 -15.14
CA GLN A 321 8.00 6.46 -13.82
C GLN A 321 7.85 5.14 -13.05
N ILE A 322 7.36 4.09 -13.72
CA ILE A 322 7.18 2.76 -13.10
C ILE A 322 8.54 2.19 -12.69
N CYS A 323 9.56 2.31 -13.55
CA CYS A 323 10.92 1.86 -13.29
C CYS A 323 11.69 2.78 -12.31
N GLY A 324 11.11 3.91 -11.91
CA GLY A 324 11.76 4.89 -11.03
C GLY A 324 12.93 5.62 -11.70
N LEU A 325 12.89 5.76 -13.02
CA LEU A 325 13.83 6.55 -13.81
C LEU A 325 13.34 8.01 -13.94
N PRO A 326 14.21 8.97 -14.24
CA PRO A 326 13.80 10.32 -14.63
C PRO A 326 12.85 10.28 -15.84
N LEU A 327 11.86 11.18 -15.88
CA LEU A 327 10.84 11.19 -16.95
C LEU A 327 11.41 11.54 -18.34
N ASP A 328 12.53 12.22 -18.37
CA ASP A 328 13.29 12.63 -19.56
C ASP A 328 14.37 11.61 -19.98
N SER A 329 14.41 10.44 -19.35
CA SER A 329 15.36 9.40 -19.71
C SER A 329 15.15 8.89 -21.14
N GLU A 330 16.22 8.94 -21.93
CA GLU A 330 16.23 8.34 -23.27
C GLU A 330 16.66 6.87 -23.18
N PHE A 331 15.77 5.97 -23.57
CA PHE A 331 16.02 4.53 -23.67
C PHE A 331 15.28 3.93 -24.86
N THR A 332 15.77 2.82 -25.34
CA THR A 332 15.11 1.97 -26.35
C THR A 332 14.87 0.60 -25.72
N LEU A 333 13.77 -0.04 -26.11
CA LEU A 333 13.48 -1.39 -25.67
C LEU A 333 14.07 -2.39 -26.64
N GLU A 334 14.52 -3.52 -26.13
CA GLU A 334 15.09 -4.60 -26.92
C GLU A 334 14.11 -5.04 -28.02
N ASP A 335 12.83 -5.19 -27.66
CA ASP A 335 11.77 -5.65 -28.57
C ASP A 335 11.21 -4.54 -29.51
N GLU A 336 11.69 -3.29 -29.46
CA GLU A 336 11.26 -2.23 -30.41
C GLU A 336 11.67 -2.55 -31.86
N THR A 337 12.67 -3.43 -32.06
CA THR A 337 13.09 -3.91 -33.37
C THR A 337 12.31 -5.14 -33.83
N TYR A 338 11.40 -5.64 -33.00
CA TYR A 338 10.61 -6.82 -33.26
C TYR A 338 9.86 -6.72 -34.58
N ASP A 339 10.00 -7.76 -35.40
CA ASP A 339 9.33 -7.83 -36.70
C ASP A 339 8.03 -8.62 -36.58
N HIS A 340 6.91 -7.89 -36.65
CA HIS A 340 5.54 -8.44 -36.55
C HIS A 340 5.12 -9.20 -37.82
N THR A 341 6.05 -9.92 -38.47
CA THR A 341 5.74 -10.72 -39.66
C THR A 341 5.05 -12.05 -39.34
N GLY A 342 4.75 -12.30 -38.06
CA GLY A 342 4.11 -13.54 -37.61
C GLY A 342 5.08 -14.75 -37.57
N LYS A 343 6.37 -14.57 -37.85
CA LYS A 343 7.37 -15.65 -37.76
C LYS A 343 7.58 -16.17 -36.35
N HIS A 344 7.36 -15.30 -35.35
CA HIS A 344 7.48 -15.62 -33.92
C HIS A 344 6.20 -16.15 -33.26
N LEU A 345 5.13 -16.39 -34.04
CA LEU A 345 3.91 -17.06 -33.53
C LEU A 345 4.21 -18.46 -32.98
N ALA A 346 5.25 -19.11 -33.49
CA ALA A 346 5.70 -20.43 -33.03
C ALA A 346 6.50 -20.36 -31.71
N ASP A 347 7.13 -19.22 -31.41
CA ASP A 347 7.95 -19.01 -30.21
C ASP A 347 7.13 -18.59 -28.99
N LEU A 348 5.83 -18.26 -29.16
CA LEU A 348 4.92 -18.10 -28.05
C LEU A 348 4.79 -19.44 -27.33
N VAL A 349 5.53 -19.59 -26.24
CA VAL A 349 5.39 -20.74 -25.32
C VAL A 349 3.96 -20.70 -24.80
N TRP A 350 3.13 -21.55 -25.38
CA TRP A 350 1.75 -21.69 -24.98
C TRP A 350 1.73 -22.30 -23.57
N THR A 351 1.60 -21.49 -22.54
CA THR A 351 1.33 -22.05 -21.22
C THR A 351 0.11 -22.95 -21.32
N ASN A 352 0.16 -24.13 -20.70
CA ASN A 352 -0.99 -25.03 -20.58
C ASN A 352 -2.06 -24.42 -19.66
N ALA A 353 -2.45 -23.17 -19.93
CA ALA A 353 -3.42 -22.40 -19.17
C ALA A 353 -4.82 -23.06 -19.17
N PHE A 354 -5.03 -24.07 -20.02
CA PHE A 354 -6.25 -24.91 -20.08
C PHE A 354 -6.07 -26.25 -19.36
N ALA A 355 -5.02 -26.41 -18.53
CA ALA A 355 -4.85 -27.62 -17.74
C ALA A 355 -6.07 -27.80 -16.81
N GLU A 356 -6.57 -29.03 -16.76
CA GLU A 356 -7.49 -29.44 -15.70
C GLU A 356 -6.86 -29.05 -14.36
N GLY A 357 -7.60 -28.32 -13.49
CA GLY A 357 -7.09 -27.87 -12.19
C GLY A 357 -6.56 -26.43 -12.14
N ALA A 358 -6.81 -25.59 -13.15
CA ALA A 358 -6.38 -24.18 -13.14
C ALA A 358 -7.00 -23.40 -11.96
N VAL A 359 -8.26 -23.65 -11.64
CA VAL A 359 -8.96 -23.04 -10.50
C VAL A 359 -8.35 -23.51 -9.19
N GLU A 360 -8.10 -24.80 -9.03
CA GLU A 360 -7.46 -25.40 -7.86
C GLU A 360 -6.07 -24.83 -7.64
N THR A 361 -5.31 -24.67 -8.74
CA THR A 361 -3.98 -24.03 -8.71
C THR A 361 -4.09 -22.60 -8.21
N ALA A 362 -5.02 -21.81 -8.73
CA ALA A 362 -5.23 -20.43 -8.30
C ALA A 362 -5.64 -20.37 -6.82
N LEU A 363 -6.59 -21.18 -6.40
CA LEU A 363 -7.05 -21.22 -5.01
C LEU A 363 -5.94 -21.62 -4.03
N ALA A 364 -4.95 -22.41 -4.47
CA ALA A 364 -3.81 -22.82 -3.66
C ALA A 364 -2.67 -21.77 -3.61
N HIS A 365 -2.48 -20.99 -4.68
CA HIS A 365 -1.30 -20.13 -4.82
C HIS A 365 -1.59 -18.62 -4.70
N ARG A 366 -2.86 -18.21 -4.80
CA ARG A 366 -3.22 -16.77 -4.71
C ARG A 366 -2.98 -16.23 -3.31
N LEU A 367 -2.09 -15.25 -3.22
CA LEU A 367 -1.70 -14.61 -1.97
C LEU A 367 -2.83 -13.81 -1.33
N GLU A 368 -3.79 -13.34 -2.12
CA GLU A 368 -4.97 -12.63 -1.65
C GLU A 368 -5.83 -13.51 -0.73
N ILE A 369 -5.97 -14.80 -1.04
CA ILE A 369 -6.68 -15.77 -0.18
C ILE A 369 -5.93 -15.93 1.14
N ASN A 370 -4.60 -16.09 1.08
CA ASN A 370 -3.79 -16.18 2.28
C ASN A 370 -3.92 -14.92 3.16
N ALA A 371 -3.88 -13.73 2.56
CA ALA A 371 -4.05 -12.47 3.28
C ALA A 371 -5.43 -12.38 3.97
N LEU A 372 -6.49 -12.86 3.32
CA LEU A 372 -7.84 -12.91 3.90
C LEU A 372 -7.99 -13.96 4.99
N ASP A 373 -7.40 -15.12 4.82
CA ASP A 373 -7.36 -16.15 5.87
C ASP A 373 -6.63 -15.64 7.13
N ILE A 374 -5.54 -14.89 6.95
CA ILE A 374 -4.84 -14.22 8.04
C ILE A 374 -5.75 -13.17 8.70
N ALA A 375 -6.47 -12.38 7.92
CA ALA A 375 -7.42 -11.40 8.42
C ALA A 375 -8.56 -12.04 9.22
N ALA A 376 -9.12 -13.15 8.76
CA ALA A 376 -10.11 -13.92 9.50
C ALA A 376 -9.54 -14.46 10.83
N LYS A 377 -8.29 -14.95 10.82
CA LYS A 377 -7.57 -15.34 12.06
C LYS A 377 -7.41 -14.18 13.03
N VAL A 378 -7.06 -12.97 12.54
CA VAL A 378 -6.98 -11.75 13.36
C VAL A 378 -8.33 -11.45 14.01
N LYS A 379 -9.43 -11.53 13.25
CA LYS A 379 -10.79 -11.33 13.78
C LYS A 379 -11.16 -12.37 14.85
N ARG A 380 -10.78 -13.63 14.68
CA ARG A 380 -10.96 -14.67 15.71
C ARG A 380 -10.16 -14.37 16.99
N GLU A 381 -8.94 -13.85 16.88
CA GLU A 381 -8.15 -13.42 18.05
C GLU A 381 -8.78 -12.18 18.72
N GLN A 382 -9.40 -11.26 17.96
CA GLN A 382 -10.17 -10.14 18.50
C GLN A 382 -11.36 -10.60 19.35
N VAL A 383 -12.03 -11.71 18.98
CA VAL A 383 -13.05 -12.34 19.83
C VAL A 383 -12.45 -12.75 21.18
N LYS A 384 -11.21 -13.27 21.20
CA LYS A 384 -10.54 -13.64 22.47
C LYS A 384 -10.21 -12.41 23.29
N VAL A 385 -9.80 -11.29 22.64
CA VAL A 385 -9.61 -10.01 23.31
C VAL A 385 -10.92 -9.54 23.96
N ALA A 386 -12.04 -9.57 23.23
CA ALA A 386 -13.34 -9.19 23.78
C ALA A 386 -13.76 -10.11 24.95
N ARG A 387 -13.51 -11.43 24.85
CA ARG A 387 -13.77 -12.37 25.95
C ARG A 387 -12.90 -12.12 27.18
N SER A 388 -11.69 -11.61 27.01
CA SER A 388 -10.78 -11.32 28.12
C SER A 388 -11.33 -10.24 29.07
N GLU A 389 -12.28 -9.42 28.62
CA GLU A 389 -12.95 -8.42 29.46
C GLU A 389 -13.86 -9.03 30.54
N TYR A 390 -14.22 -10.30 30.41
CA TYR A 390 -14.91 -11.07 31.47
C TYR A 390 -13.97 -11.58 32.54
N MET A 391 -12.69 -11.68 32.26
CA MET A 391 -11.70 -12.33 33.13
C MET A 391 -11.14 -11.34 34.15
N PRO A 392 -10.74 -11.84 35.34
CA PRO A 392 -10.02 -11.00 36.29
C PRO A 392 -8.68 -10.54 35.70
N ASN A 393 -8.25 -9.34 36.11
CA ASN A 393 -6.94 -8.80 35.79
C ASN A 393 -6.11 -8.77 37.06
N LEU A 394 -4.92 -9.36 37.00
CA LEU A 394 -3.96 -9.44 38.10
C LEU A 394 -2.67 -8.74 37.69
N ALA A 395 -2.24 -7.78 38.48
CA ALA A 395 -0.97 -7.07 38.28
C ALA A 395 -0.20 -6.96 39.60
N LEU A 396 1.11 -7.10 39.51
CA LEU A 396 2.03 -6.72 40.57
C LEU A 396 2.31 -5.23 40.44
N THR A 397 2.20 -4.50 41.56
CA THR A 397 2.51 -3.08 41.65
C THR A 397 3.57 -2.85 42.69
N ALA A 398 4.54 -2.02 42.41
CA ALA A 398 5.51 -1.55 43.39
C ALA A 398 5.78 -0.06 43.17
N GLY A 399 6.03 0.66 44.20
CA GLY A 399 6.31 2.08 44.09
C GLY A 399 7.16 2.62 45.20
N TYR A 400 7.83 3.73 44.92
CA TYR A 400 8.54 4.53 45.90
C TYR A 400 8.02 5.97 45.78
N LEU A 401 7.44 6.46 46.86
CA LEU A 401 6.94 7.83 46.96
C LEU A 401 7.90 8.65 47.82
N LEU A 402 8.37 9.75 47.30
CA LEU A 402 9.18 10.74 47.97
C LEU A 402 8.39 12.04 48.13
N SER A 403 8.35 12.60 49.31
CA SER A 403 7.63 13.88 49.54
C SER A 403 8.42 14.82 50.45
N ASN A 404 8.28 16.11 50.21
CA ASN A 404 8.73 17.18 51.07
C ASN A 404 7.58 18.23 51.20
N PRO A 405 7.04 18.47 52.40
CA PRO A 405 7.39 17.90 53.71
C PRO A 405 7.25 16.38 53.74
N ASN A 406 8.03 15.74 54.63
CA ASN A 406 7.97 14.30 54.86
C ASN A 406 6.64 13.95 55.57
N VAL A 407 5.68 13.45 54.77
CA VAL A 407 4.33 13.09 55.25
C VAL A 407 4.33 11.91 56.23
N TYR A 408 5.43 11.16 56.31
CA TYR A 408 5.56 9.98 57.18
C TYR A 408 6.26 10.26 58.52
N ASN A 409 6.80 11.48 58.66
CA ASN A 409 7.50 11.87 59.91
C ASN A 409 7.10 13.28 60.31
N GLY A 410 5.86 13.45 60.71
CA GLY A 410 5.35 14.70 61.29
C GLY A 410 5.46 15.94 60.43
N PHE A 411 5.45 15.80 59.10
CA PHE A 411 5.61 16.88 58.13
C PHE A 411 6.92 17.69 58.27
N GLU A 412 7.96 17.03 58.70
CA GLU A 412 9.29 17.63 58.74
C GLU A 412 9.65 18.17 57.35
N LYS A 413 10.17 19.38 57.24
CA LYS A 413 10.63 20.00 55.99
C LYS A 413 11.89 19.34 55.42
N LYS A 414 11.81 18.02 55.26
CA LYS A 414 12.84 17.17 54.64
C LYS A 414 12.14 16.24 53.66
N PHE A 415 12.91 15.77 52.67
CA PHE A 415 12.41 14.71 51.82
C PHE A 415 12.36 13.38 52.62
N GLY A 416 11.16 12.80 52.65
CA GLY A 416 10.95 11.47 53.19
C GLY A 416 10.31 10.56 52.17
N GLY A 417 10.72 9.30 52.14
CA GLY A 417 10.25 8.34 51.18
C GLY A 417 9.63 7.10 51.79
N MET A 418 8.66 6.53 51.08
CA MET A 418 8.07 5.22 51.41
C MET A 418 8.02 4.35 50.18
N TRP A 419 8.37 3.09 50.32
CA TRP A 419 8.12 2.09 49.30
C TRP A 419 6.83 1.33 49.60
N SER A 420 6.17 0.90 48.54
CA SER A 420 5.00 0.02 48.60
C SER A 420 5.13 -1.06 47.55
N ALA A 421 4.71 -2.27 47.88
CA ALA A 421 4.57 -3.37 46.93
C ALA A 421 3.26 -4.10 47.22
N GLY A 422 2.56 -4.47 46.17
CA GLY A 422 1.25 -5.10 46.31
C GLY A 422 0.83 -5.82 45.07
N VAL A 423 -0.26 -6.55 45.19
CA VAL A 423 -0.93 -7.24 44.07
C VAL A 423 -2.29 -6.58 43.87
N MET A 424 -2.54 -6.13 42.67
CA MET A 424 -3.83 -5.55 42.28
C MET A 424 -4.64 -6.60 41.53
N LEU A 425 -5.79 -6.96 42.07
CA LEU A 425 -6.79 -7.82 41.44
C LEU A 425 -8.02 -6.99 41.06
N LYS A 426 -8.31 -6.88 39.77
CA LYS A 426 -9.52 -6.25 39.25
C LYS A 426 -10.45 -7.29 38.70
N VAL A 427 -11.60 -7.49 39.34
CA VAL A 427 -12.66 -8.42 38.90
C VAL A 427 -13.85 -7.60 38.43
N PRO A 428 -14.17 -7.63 37.14
CA PRO A 428 -15.35 -6.92 36.64
C PRO A 428 -16.63 -7.67 37.02
N ILE A 429 -17.51 -7.10 37.83
CA ILE A 429 -18.73 -7.77 38.33
C ILE A 429 -19.93 -7.47 37.43
N LEU A 430 -20.28 -6.22 37.19
CA LEU A 430 -21.46 -5.82 36.46
C LEU A 430 -21.13 -4.74 35.41
N THR A 431 -21.57 -4.94 34.18
CA THR A 431 -21.36 -3.99 33.05
C THR A 431 -22.62 -3.83 32.19
N TRP A 432 -23.78 -4.14 32.72
CA TRP A 432 -25.08 -3.94 32.05
C TRP A 432 -25.14 -4.52 30.62
N GLY A 433 -24.47 -5.65 30.37
CA GLY A 433 -24.47 -6.33 29.07
C GLY A 433 -23.39 -5.88 28.07
N ASP A 434 -22.65 -4.77 28.34
CA ASP A 434 -21.63 -4.24 27.41
C ASP A 434 -20.67 -5.33 26.90
N ARG A 435 -20.12 -6.17 27.79
CA ARG A 435 -19.23 -7.26 27.42
C ARG A 435 -19.89 -8.31 26.55
N LEU A 436 -21.17 -8.63 26.81
CA LEU A 436 -21.93 -9.58 25.99
C LEU A 436 -22.07 -9.04 24.57
N TYR A 437 -22.44 -7.76 24.45
CA TYR A 437 -22.60 -7.13 23.14
C TYR A 437 -21.28 -7.02 22.39
N LYS A 438 -20.18 -6.64 23.05
CA LYS A 438 -18.83 -6.63 22.46
C LYS A 438 -18.39 -8.01 21.94
N VAL A 439 -18.64 -9.08 22.69
CA VAL A 439 -18.30 -10.43 22.23
C VAL A 439 -19.19 -10.84 21.06
N ARG A 440 -20.49 -10.50 21.08
CA ARG A 440 -21.39 -10.77 19.95
C ARG A 440 -20.96 -9.98 18.71
N GLN A 441 -20.64 -8.70 18.86
CA GLN A 441 -20.10 -7.86 17.80
C GLN A 441 -18.82 -8.48 17.21
N ALA A 442 -17.83 -8.81 18.02
CA ALA A 442 -16.57 -9.41 17.57
C ALA A 442 -16.78 -10.75 16.85
N LYS A 443 -17.76 -11.57 17.31
CA LYS A 443 -18.14 -12.80 16.61
C LYS A 443 -18.75 -12.55 15.24
N SER A 444 -19.64 -11.56 15.12
CA SER A 444 -20.23 -11.18 13.85
C SER A 444 -19.17 -10.65 12.88
N GLU A 445 -18.21 -9.85 13.38
CA GLU A 445 -17.08 -9.38 12.59
C GLU A 445 -16.16 -10.53 12.12
N ALA A 446 -15.96 -11.55 12.96
CA ALA A 446 -15.20 -12.75 12.56
C ALA A 446 -15.94 -13.56 11.49
N ALA A 447 -17.25 -13.74 11.63
CA ALA A 447 -18.07 -14.40 10.62
C ALA A 447 -18.09 -13.62 9.29
N MET A 448 -18.19 -12.29 9.34
CA MET A 448 -18.07 -11.45 8.16
C MET A 448 -16.74 -11.65 7.43
N ALA A 449 -15.62 -11.73 8.16
CA ALA A 449 -14.31 -11.96 7.54
C ALA A 449 -14.19 -13.36 6.90
N GLU A 450 -14.83 -14.38 7.48
CA GLU A 450 -14.90 -15.73 6.92
C GLU A 450 -15.72 -15.74 5.62
N THR A 451 -16.92 -15.15 5.65
CA THR A 451 -17.77 -15.00 4.45
C THR A 451 -17.06 -14.21 3.34
N GLN A 452 -16.30 -13.18 3.71
CA GLN A 452 -15.50 -12.41 2.76
C GLN A 452 -14.43 -13.28 2.08
N THR A 453 -13.81 -14.20 2.82
CA THR A 453 -12.83 -15.13 2.24
C THR A 453 -13.51 -16.05 1.21
N ASP A 454 -14.70 -16.54 1.51
CA ASP A 454 -15.46 -17.39 0.59
C ASP A 454 -15.90 -16.60 -0.67
N GLU A 455 -16.40 -15.38 -0.51
CA GLU A 455 -16.73 -14.50 -1.63
C GLU A 455 -15.53 -14.26 -2.56
N VAL A 456 -14.33 -14.05 -1.98
CA VAL A 456 -13.13 -13.83 -2.80
C VAL A 456 -12.68 -15.11 -3.50
N ARG A 457 -12.85 -16.29 -2.91
CA ARG A 457 -12.61 -17.56 -3.59
C ARG A 457 -13.52 -17.73 -4.82
N GLU A 458 -14.79 -17.37 -4.71
CA GLU A 458 -15.72 -17.37 -5.84
C GLU A 458 -15.30 -16.36 -6.93
N LYS A 459 -14.89 -15.14 -6.53
CA LYS A 459 -14.39 -14.12 -7.45
C LYS A 459 -13.12 -14.57 -8.16
N ILE A 460 -12.19 -15.24 -7.47
CA ILE A 460 -10.98 -15.79 -8.08
C ILE A 460 -11.35 -16.90 -9.08
N THR A 461 -12.28 -17.78 -8.74
CA THR A 461 -12.78 -18.80 -9.67
C THR A 461 -13.34 -18.17 -10.95
N LEU A 462 -14.17 -17.13 -10.81
CA LEU A 462 -14.69 -16.37 -11.95
C LEU A 462 -13.59 -15.70 -12.73
N GLN A 463 -12.62 -15.05 -12.07
CA GLN A 463 -11.50 -14.37 -12.70
C GLN A 463 -10.61 -15.32 -13.51
N VAL A 464 -10.33 -16.52 -13.00
CA VAL A 464 -9.58 -17.54 -13.72
C VAL A 464 -10.33 -17.95 -14.98
N SER A 465 -11.64 -18.25 -14.86
CA SER A 465 -12.48 -18.63 -16.01
C SER A 465 -12.55 -17.50 -17.06
N GLN A 466 -12.68 -16.23 -16.63
CA GLN A 466 -12.65 -15.09 -17.53
C GLN A 466 -11.30 -14.92 -18.26
N ASN A 467 -10.18 -15.10 -17.55
CA ASN A 467 -8.86 -15.00 -18.16
C ASN A 467 -8.60 -16.17 -19.13
N GLN A 468 -9.10 -17.38 -18.84
CA GLN A 468 -9.06 -18.48 -19.79
C GLN A 468 -9.79 -18.15 -21.09
N GLN A 469 -11.01 -17.59 -20.99
CA GLN A 469 -11.78 -17.21 -22.17
C GLN A 469 -11.09 -16.08 -22.95
N LYS A 470 -10.58 -15.05 -22.26
CA LYS A 470 -9.82 -13.96 -22.89
C LYS A 470 -8.58 -14.44 -23.60
N LEU A 471 -7.83 -15.38 -23.02
CA LEU A 471 -6.65 -15.97 -23.64
C LEU A 471 -7.02 -16.77 -24.89
N GLN A 472 -8.11 -17.53 -24.85
CA GLN A 472 -8.62 -18.24 -26.01
C GLN A 472 -9.08 -17.27 -27.11
N GLU A 473 -9.81 -16.24 -26.77
CA GLU A 473 -10.24 -15.19 -27.68
C GLU A 473 -9.05 -14.48 -28.33
N ALA A 474 -8.05 -14.06 -27.52
CA ALA A 474 -6.84 -13.41 -28.02
C ALA A 474 -6.11 -14.27 -29.05
N ARG A 475 -5.97 -15.57 -28.78
CA ARG A 475 -5.36 -16.55 -29.71
C ARG A 475 -6.14 -16.67 -31.02
N GLN A 476 -7.47 -16.77 -30.95
CA GLN A 476 -8.31 -16.84 -32.14
C GLN A 476 -8.26 -15.54 -32.96
N ARG A 477 -8.29 -14.40 -32.25
CA ARG A 477 -8.17 -13.06 -32.84
C ARG A 477 -6.83 -12.87 -33.55
N LEU A 478 -5.73 -13.38 -32.98
CA LEU A 478 -4.41 -13.33 -33.60
C LEU A 478 -4.37 -14.10 -34.92
N VAL A 479 -4.93 -15.32 -34.96
CA VAL A 479 -5.03 -16.11 -36.20
C VAL A 479 -5.89 -15.41 -37.26
N ALA A 480 -7.00 -14.82 -36.84
CA ALA A 480 -7.88 -14.06 -37.75
C ALA A 480 -7.20 -12.79 -38.27
N ALA A 481 -6.51 -12.04 -37.39
CA ALA A 481 -5.79 -10.83 -37.76
C ALA A 481 -4.66 -11.12 -38.76
N LYS A 482 -3.93 -12.25 -38.61
CA LYS A 482 -2.91 -12.66 -39.58
C LYS A 482 -3.51 -12.93 -40.95
N ARG A 483 -4.63 -13.64 -41.03
CA ARG A 483 -5.32 -13.87 -42.31
C ARG A 483 -5.79 -12.55 -42.93
N SER A 484 -6.31 -11.65 -42.12
CA SER A 484 -6.76 -10.34 -42.61
C SER A 484 -5.61 -9.50 -43.14
N GLN A 485 -4.44 -9.55 -42.49
CA GLN A 485 -3.22 -8.91 -42.98
C GLN A 485 -2.83 -9.45 -44.35
N ASP A 486 -2.70 -10.78 -44.50
CA ASP A 486 -2.30 -11.41 -45.76
C ASP A 486 -3.28 -11.04 -46.93
N GLN A 487 -4.56 -10.98 -46.64
CA GLN A 487 -5.59 -10.55 -47.58
C GLN A 487 -5.51 -9.07 -47.94
N ALA A 488 -5.22 -8.20 -46.93
CA ALA A 488 -5.10 -6.76 -47.17
C ALA A 488 -3.82 -6.42 -47.96
N ASP A 489 -2.72 -7.15 -47.75
CA ASP A 489 -1.49 -7.01 -48.53
C ASP A 489 -1.75 -7.31 -50.01
N GLU A 490 -2.42 -8.41 -50.29
CA GLU A 490 -2.75 -8.79 -51.67
C GLU A 490 -3.76 -7.84 -52.29
N ASN A 491 -4.80 -7.40 -51.55
CA ASN A 491 -5.77 -6.42 -52.03
C ASN A 491 -5.09 -5.09 -52.40
N LEU A 492 -4.18 -4.60 -51.59
CA LEU A 492 -3.43 -3.38 -51.86
C LEU A 492 -2.53 -3.53 -53.07
N ARG A 493 -1.86 -4.70 -53.24
CA ARG A 493 -1.01 -5.02 -54.38
C ARG A 493 -1.85 -4.96 -55.69
N VAL A 494 -3.01 -5.63 -55.69
CA VAL A 494 -3.90 -5.68 -56.84
C VAL A 494 -4.48 -4.30 -57.18
N ALA A 495 -4.91 -3.55 -56.17
CA ALA A 495 -5.44 -2.21 -56.35
C ALA A 495 -4.40 -1.25 -56.95
N ASN A 496 -3.16 -1.28 -56.46
CA ASN A 496 -2.06 -0.49 -57.02
C ASN A 496 -1.73 -0.86 -58.47
N LEU A 497 -1.72 -2.15 -58.78
CA LEU A 497 -1.50 -2.62 -60.17
C LEU A 497 -2.63 -2.15 -61.11
N GLY A 498 -3.89 -2.37 -60.69
CA GLY A 498 -5.04 -2.01 -61.49
C GLY A 498 -5.19 -0.49 -61.70
N MET A 499 -4.74 0.32 -60.72
CA MET A 499 -4.70 1.78 -60.88
C MET A 499 -3.64 2.16 -61.95
N ARG A 500 -2.48 1.56 -61.94
CA ARG A 500 -1.42 1.82 -62.95
C ARG A 500 -1.86 1.46 -64.36
N GLU A 501 -2.65 0.40 -64.49
CA GLU A 501 -3.22 -0.05 -65.77
C GLU A 501 -4.50 0.74 -66.15
N GLY A 502 -4.91 1.71 -65.33
CA GLY A 502 -6.11 2.54 -65.59
C GLY A 502 -7.45 1.82 -65.39
N VAL A 503 -7.47 0.64 -64.80
CA VAL A 503 -8.65 -0.22 -64.62
C VAL A 503 -9.36 0.05 -63.28
N ILE A 504 -8.61 0.48 -62.28
CA ILE A 504 -9.11 0.70 -60.91
C ILE A 504 -9.00 2.19 -60.58
N PRO A 505 -10.09 2.84 -60.12
CA PRO A 505 -10.08 4.26 -59.72
C PRO A 505 -9.25 4.50 -58.45
N VAL A 506 -8.72 5.72 -58.30
CA VAL A 506 -7.89 6.15 -57.14
C VAL A 506 -8.60 5.91 -55.82
N SER A 507 -9.93 6.11 -55.77
CA SER A 507 -10.73 5.87 -54.55
C SER A 507 -10.62 4.43 -54.03
N ASN A 508 -10.54 3.44 -54.90
CA ASN A 508 -10.37 2.03 -54.48
C ASN A 508 -8.99 1.76 -53.93
N VAL A 509 -7.94 2.42 -54.46
CA VAL A 509 -6.59 2.34 -53.90
C VAL A 509 -6.55 2.95 -52.51
N LEU A 510 -7.18 4.09 -52.28
CA LEU A 510 -7.30 4.70 -50.94
C LEU A 510 -8.05 3.82 -49.95
N GLN A 511 -9.11 3.12 -50.40
CA GLN A 511 -9.80 2.13 -49.56
C GLN A 511 -8.90 0.93 -49.24
N ALA A 512 -8.19 0.39 -50.23
CA ALA A 512 -7.25 -0.72 -50.02
C ALA A 512 -6.11 -0.33 -49.09
N GLN A 513 -5.56 0.90 -49.21
CA GLN A 513 -4.53 1.41 -48.27
C GLN A 513 -5.06 1.55 -46.85
N THR A 514 -6.30 2.04 -46.69
CA THR A 514 -6.94 2.15 -45.36
C THR A 514 -7.18 0.78 -44.74
N ALA A 515 -7.64 -0.19 -45.54
CA ALA A 515 -7.83 -1.58 -45.10
C ALA A 515 -6.49 -2.24 -44.73
N TRP A 516 -5.43 -1.98 -45.48
CA TRP A 516 -4.08 -2.46 -45.19
C TRP A 516 -3.58 -1.92 -43.85
N LEU A 517 -3.65 -0.61 -43.62
CA LEU A 517 -3.24 0.02 -42.37
C LEU A 517 -4.03 -0.56 -41.19
N SER A 518 -5.35 -0.71 -41.33
CA SER A 518 -6.22 -1.29 -40.30
C SER A 518 -5.85 -2.74 -39.98
N ALA A 519 -5.63 -3.57 -41.01
CA ALA A 519 -5.30 -4.98 -40.84
C ALA A 519 -3.95 -5.18 -40.11
N HIS A 520 -2.91 -4.42 -40.52
CA HIS A 520 -1.62 -4.44 -39.86
C HIS A 520 -1.66 -3.92 -38.43
N SER A 521 -2.40 -2.84 -38.17
CA SER A 521 -2.60 -2.32 -36.80
C SER A 521 -3.31 -3.35 -35.91
N THR A 522 -4.32 -4.04 -36.46
CA THR A 522 -5.06 -5.08 -35.75
C THR A 522 -4.18 -6.30 -35.42
N LEU A 523 -3.25 -6.66 -36.33
CA LEU A 523 -2.31 -7.74 -36.05
C LEU A 523 -1.36 -7.38 -34.90
N VAL A 524 -0.76 -6.19 -34.93
CA VAL A 524 0.11 -5.71 -33.84
C VAL A 524 -0.65 -5.74 -32.49
N GLU A 525 -1.91 -5.24 -32.48
CA GLU A 525 -2.73 -5.30 -31.28
C GLU A 525 -2.98 -6.74 -30.82
N ALA A 526 -3.35 -7.64 -31.73
CA ALA A 526 -3.64 -9.03 -31.41
C ALA A 526 -2.41 -9.80 -30.87
N GLU A 527 -1.22 -9.50 -31.37
CA GLU A 527 0.04 -10.08 -30.84
C GLU A 527 0.29 -9.64 -29.40
N ILE A 528 0.17 -8.35 -29.13
CA ILE A 528 0.35 -7.79 -27.77
C ILE A 528 -0.74 -8.29 -26.82
N ASP A 529 -2.01 -8.25 -27.25
CA ASP A 529 -3.14 -8.75 -26.47
C ASP A 529 -2.95 -10.21 -26.06
N THR A 530 -2.38 -11.03 -26.94
CA THR A 530 -2.09 -12.44 -26.64
C THR A 530 -1.02 -12.59 -25.56
N ARG A 531 0.06 -11.79 -25.61
CA ARG A 531 1.13 -11.77 -24.59
C ARG A 531 0.58 -11.30 -23.23
N LEU A 532 -0.20 -10.24 -23.24
CA LEU A 532 -0.82 -9.71 -22.03
C LEU A 532 -1.88 -10.67 -21.45
N ALA A 533 -2.65 -11.34 -22.30
CA ALA A 533 -3.63 -12.34 -21.82
C ALA A 533 -2.93 -13.53 -21.12
N ASP A 534 -1.76 -13.95 -21.60
CA ASP A 534 -0.96 -14.98 -20.95
C ASP A 534 -0.39 -14.50 -19.61
N LEU A 535 0.13 -13.27 -19.54
CA LEU A 535 0.57 -12.63 -18.32
C LEU A 535 -0.57 -12.55 -17.26
N TYR A 536 -1.74 -12.09 -17.69
CA TYR A 536 -2.92 -12.03 -16.80
C TYR A 536 -3.36 -13.40 -16.32
N MET A 537 -3.20 -14.42 -17.17
CA MET A 537 -3.48 -15.80 -16.75
C MET A 537 -2.48 -16.28 -15.70
N MET A 538 -1.18 -16.02 -15.86
CA MET A 538 -0.16 -16.34 -14.84
C MET A 538 -0.44 -15.61 -13.53
N ARG A 539 -0.83 -14.33 -13.60
CA ARG A 539 -1.22 -13.54 -12.42
C ARG A 539 -2.50 -14.12 -11.77
N ALA A 540 -3.49 -14.53 -12.57
CA ALA A 540 -4.72 -15.15 -12.08
C ALA A 540 -4.48 -16.49 -11.39
N LEU A 541 -3.51 -17.27 -11.87
CA LEU A 541 -3.09 -18.53 -11.25
C LEU A 541 -2.23 -18.35 -9.99
N GLY A 542 -1.72 -17.13 -9.74
CA GLY A 542 -0.79 -16.87 -8.64
C GLY A 542 0.62 -17.43 -8.89
N THR A 543 0.97 -17.72 -10.14
CA THR A 543 2.27 -18.30 -10.53
C THR A 543 3.27 -17.26 -11.01
N LEU A 544 2.85 -16.00 -11.13
CA LEU A 544 3.73 -14.91 -11.55
C LEU A 544 4.77 -14.64 -10.45
N LYS A 545 6.06 -14.84 -10.81
CA LYS A 545 7.21 -14.57 -9.95
C LYS A 545 8.28 -13.85 -10.77
N TYR A 546 9.07 -13.02 -10.10
CA TYR A 546 10.34 -12.53 -10.62
C TYR A 546 11.42 -13.57 -10.26
N GLU A 547 12.07 -14.16 -11.26
CA GLU A 547 13.21 -15.08 -11.09
C GLU A 547 14.53 -14.32 -11.04
#